data_2fd9df2f642e50bbe59f28c29f808d98
#
_entry.id   2fd9df2f642e50bbe59f28c29f808d98
#
_cell.length_a   1.000
_cell.length_b   1.000
_cell.length_c   1.000
_cell.angle_alpha   90.00
_cell.angle_beta   90.00
_cell.angle_gamma   90.00
#
_symmetry.space_group_name_H-M   'P 1'
#
loop_
_entity.id
_entity.type
_entity.pdbx_description
1 polymer ?
#
loop_
_entity_poly.entity_id
_entity_poly.type
_entity_poly.pdbx_seq_one_letter_code
_entity_poly.pdbx_strand_id
1 'polypeptide(L)'
;MIEARHLRVLRAVATTGSFSAAARELGCTQPAVSQQMKALEASAGTPLLVRTGREMRLTEAGEALVRHASGILAGLTAAEEEVAAIAGLRAGRVRLVSFPSGSSTLVPGALAALRAAHPGTQVSLVEAEPPRSVEMLRDGDCDIALAFRYGTTGGEWDDLVVRPLLTDRLIGLVPDGHRLADADAVGIGELADESWIAGCPRCRRQLVEVCEASGFTPRIDFATDDYPAVIGLVGAGLGVAVLPALAIESVRPKGARTVTVEPAVEREIVALTLPDLARVPAVAATLDQLARAATR
;
A
#
# COMPACT_ATOMS: atom_id res chain seq x y z
N MET A 1 2.02 23.53 25.62
CA MET A 1 0.93 22.65 25.12
C MET A 1 1.37 22.07 23.78
N ILE A 2 1.13 20.78 23.54
CA ILE A 2 1.44 20.13 22.25
C ILE A 2 0.38 20.59 21.22
N GLU A 3 0.82 20.99 20.03
CA GLU A 3 -0.03 21.49 18.95
C GLU A 3 0.12 20.60 17.70
N ALA A 4 -0.91 20.54 16.86
CA ALA A 4 -0.93 19.71 15.64
C ALA A 4 0.25 20.00 14.70
N ARG A 5 0.66 21.29 14.57
CA ARG A 5 1.84 21.67 13.77
C ARG A 5 3.13 21.04 14.28
N HIS A 6 3.28 20.91 15.61
CA HIS A 6 4.45 20.30 16.23
C HIS A 6 4.49 18.79 15.94
N LEU A 7 3.34 18.11 15.93
CA LEU A 7 3.25 16.70 15.61
C LEU A 7 3.61 16.42 14.14
N ARG A 8 3.17 17.28 13.21
CA ARG A 8 3.58 17.19 11.80
C ARG A 8 5.10 17.32 11.64
N VAL A 9 5.72 18.25 12.36
CA VAL A 9 7.18 18.44 12.30
C VAL A 9 7.93 17.26 12.90
N LEU A 10 7.51 16.76 14.07
CA LEU A 10 8.13 15.59 14.69
C LEU A 10 8.08 14.38 13.74
N ARG A 11 6.94 14.14 13.10
CA ARG A 11 6.77 13.05 12.14
C ARG A 11 7.70 13.21 10.93
N ALA A 12 7.73 14.38 10.31
CA ALA A 12 8.61 14.63 9.17
C ALA A 12 10.09 14.44 9.52
N VAL A 13 10.52 14.87 10.72
CA VAL A 13 11.89 14.65 11.20
C VAL A 13 12.16 13.16 11.45
N ALA A 14 11.20 12.44 12.02
CA ALA A 14 11.31 11.00 12.25
C ALA A 14 11.47 10.21 10.94
N THR A 15 10.67 10.57 9.92
CA THR A 15 10.69 9.89 8.61
C THR A 15 11.95 10.22 7.81
N THR A 16 12.39 11.50 7.83
CA THR A 16 13.51 11.95 6.98
C THR A 16 14.90 11.85 7.65
N GLY A 17 14.94 11.65 8.96
CA GLY A 17 16.17 11.55 9.74
C GLY A 17 16.94 12.87 9.90
N SER A 18 16.45 14.00 9.37
CA SER A 18 17.13 15.28 9.47
C SER A 18 16.21 16.49 9.40
N PHE A 19 16.55 17.55 10.13
CA PHE A 19 15.81 18.82 10.11
C PHE A 19 15.80 19.49 8.74
N SER A 20 16.86 19.35 7.96
CA SER A 20 16.94 19.95 6.62
C SER A 20 16.06 19.21 5.61
N ALA A 21 15.95 17.89 5.72
CA ALA A 21 15.08 17.09 4.86
C ALA A 21 13.61 17.31 5.23
N ALA A 22 13.28 17.29 6.52
CA ALA A 22 11.94 17.61 7.02
C ALA A 22 11.48 19.03 6.59
N ALA A 23 12.38 20.01 6.61
CA ALA A 23 12.07 21.37 6.17
C ALA A 23 11.68 21.42 4.68
N ARG A 24 12.37 20.66 3.82
CA ARG A 24 12.05 20.56 2.40
C ARG A 24 10.69 19.89 2.18
N GLU A 25 10.41 18.80 2.89
CA GLU A 25 9.14 18.08 2.82
C GLU A 25 7.96 18.97 3.25
N LEU A 26 8.14 19.73 4.33
CA LEU A 26 7.10 20.62 4.88
C LEU A 26 7.02 21.99 4.18
N GLY A 27 7.86 22.27 3.18
CA GLY A 27 7.86 23.56 2.48
C GLY A 27 8.26 24.74 3.39
N CYS A 28 9.10 24.51 4.41
CA CYS A 28 9.51 25.54 5.35
C CYS A 28 11.05 25.61 5.51
N THR A 29 11.56 26.47 6.37
CA THR A 29 12.99 26.61 6.61
C THR A 29 13.48 25.69 7.74
N GLN A 30 14.72 25.21 7.66
CA GLN A 30 15.32 24.39 8.71
C GLN A 30 15.33 25.07 10.10
N PRO A 31 15.58 26.38 10.24
CA PRO A 31 15.41 27.05 11.53
C PRO A 31 14.00 26.98 12.09
N ALA A 32 12.95 27.04 11.24
CA ALA A 32 11.56 26.91 11.67
C ALA A 32 11.28 25.51 12.20
N VAL A 33 11.74 24.45 11.53
CA VAL A 33 11.67 23.06 12.01
C VAL A 33 12.36 22.93 13.37
N SER A 34 13.59 23.43 13.51
CA SER A 34 14.35 23.39 14.77
C SER A 34 13.64 24.11 15.91
N GLN A 35 13.04 25.26 15.64
CA GLN A 35 12.29 26.03 16.63
C GLN A 35 11.02 25.31 17.07
N GLN A 36 10.26 24.72 16.13
CA GLN A 36 9.07 23.96 16.45
C GLN A 36 9.38 22.69 17.24
N MET A 37 10.47 21.99 16.91
CA MET A 37 10.92 20.84 17.70
C MET A 37 11.32 21.22 19.13
N LYS A 38 12.05 22.32 19.32
CA LYS A 38 12.37 22.81 20.67
C LYS A 38 11.12 23.19 21.48
N ALA A 39 10.14 23.81 20.83
CA ALA A 39 8.87 24.14 21.47
C ALA A 39 8.08 22.89 21.87
N LEU A 40 8.11 21.85 21.02
CA LEU A 40 7.49 20.56 21.31
C LEU A 40 8.16 19.85 22.49
N GLU A 41 9.49 19.75 22.50
CA GLU A 41 10.26 19.16 23.60
C GLU A 41 10.04 19.89 24.92
N ALA A 42 10.02 21.24 24.89
CA ALA A 42 9.67 22.05 26.05
C ALA A 42 8.23 21.78 26.54
N SER A 43 7.28 21.55 25.63
CA SER A 43 5.90 21.21 26.00
C SER A 43 5.75 19.78 26.51
N ALA A 44 6.58 18.86 26.00
CA ALA A 44 6.61 17.45 26.44
C ALA A 44 7.40 17.27 27.75
N GLY A 45 8.23 18.21 28.13
CA GLY A 45 9.08 18.14 29.33
C GLY A 45 10.24 17.16 29.23
N THR A 46 10.50 16.62 28.05
CA THR A 46 11.57 15.64 27.79
C THR A 46 12.07 15.74 26.35
N PRO A 47 13.35 15.40 26.09
CA PRO A 47 13.84 15.26 24.72
C PRO A 47 13.08 14.19 23.95
N LEU A 48 12.68 14.50 22.72
CA LEU A 48 11.99 13.57 21.80
C LEU A 48 12.94 13.05 20.72
N LEU A 49 14.06 13.76 20.51
CA LEU A 49 15.09 13.41 19.55
C LEU A 49 16.47 13.37 20.21
N VAL A 50 17.28 12.43 19.77
CA VAL A 50 18.71 12.39 20.10
C VAL A 50 19.54 12.40 18.82
N ARG A 51 20.71 13.00 18.87
CA ARG A 51 21.64 13.01 17.75
C ARG A 51 22.59 11.84 17.84
N THR A 52 22.58 10.98 16.84
CA THR A 52 23.50 9.84 16.73
C THR A 52 24.38 10.06 15.48
N GLY A 53 25.57 10.60 15.68
CA GLY A 53 26.45 10.97 14.58
C GLY A 53 25.88 12.11 13.74
N ARG A 54 25.50 11.82 12.49
CA ARG A 54 24.89 12.78 11.55
C ARG A 54 23.37 12.70 11.48
N GLU A 55 22.77 11.67 12.09
CA GLU A 55 21.34 11.41 12.04
C GLU A 55 20.63 11.84 13.33
N MET A 56 19.35 12.18 13.20
CA MET A 56 18.44 12.39 14.32
C MET A 56 17.63 11.11 14.52
N ARG A 57 17.61 10.60 15.75
CA ARG A 57 16.81 9.44 16.14
C ARG A 57 15.79 9.80 17.22
N LEU A 58 14.66 9.13 17.21
CA LEU A 58 13.65 9.27 18.25
C LEU A 58 14.17 8.70 19.58
N THR A 59 13.80 9.36 20.67
CA THR A 59 13.82 8.76 22.02
C THR A 59 12.59 7.87 22.18
N GLU A 60 12.51 7.07 23.26
CA GLU A 60 11.31 6.31 23.60
C GLU A 60 10.06 7.21 23.73
N ALA A 61 10.21 8.40 24.33
CA ALA A 61 9.16 9.40 24.39
C ALA A 61 8.80 9.96 23.00
N GLY A 62 9.79 10.15 22.10
CA GLY A 62 9.58 10.52 20.72
C GLY A 62 8.80 9.49 19.93
N GLU A 63 9.17 8.21 20.07
CA GLU A 63 8.45 7.09 19.45
C GLU A 63 6.99 7.00 19.94
N ALA A 64 6.78 7.12 21.25
CA ALA A 64 5.44 7.14 21.82
C ALA A 64 4.60 8.28 21.22
N LEU A 65 5.16 9.49 21.13
CA LEU A 65 4.45 10.64 20.59
C LEU A 65 4.17 10.49 19.07
N VAL A 66 5.10 9.92 18.30
CA VAL A 66 4.88 9.62 16.86
C VAL A 66 3.77 8.62 16.68
N ARG A 67 3.70 7.54 17.49
CA ARG A 67 2.59 6.57 17.42
C ARG A 67 1.22 7.24 17.63
N HIS A 68 1.12 8.21 18.53
CA HIS A 68 -0.13 8.95 18.76
C HIS A 68 -0.39 10.06 17.76
N ALA A 69 0.66 10.63 17.15
CA ALA A 69 0.55 11.78 16.27
C ALA A 69 -0.39 11.53 15.08
N SER A 70 -0.32 10.33 14.49
CA SER A 70 -1.15 9.95 13.34
C SER A 70 -2.63 9.95 13.67
N GLY A 71 -3.02 9.34 14.81
CA GLY A 71 -4.41 9.34 15.27
C GLY A 71 -4.92 10.75 15.58
N ILE A 72 -4.12 11.58 16.25
CA ILE A 72 -4.49 12.97 16.57
C ILE A 72 -4.68 13.81 15.29
N LEU A 73 -3.77 13.69 14.33
CA LEU A 73 -3.86 14.41 13.05
C LEU A 73 -5.01 13.92 12.21
N ALA A 74 -5.30 12.61 12.20
CA ALA A 74 -6.46 12.04 11.54
C ALA A 74 -7.77 12.52 12.15
N GLY A 75 -7.87 12.53 13.48
CA GLY A 75 -9.04 13.05 14.20
C GLY A 75 -9.29 14.53 13.91
N LEU A 76 -8.23 15.35 13.80
CA LEU A 76 -8.36 16.75 13.43
C LEU A 76 -8.88 16.90 11.98
N THR A 77 -8.34 16.12 11.04
CA THR A 77 -8.83 16.10 9.66
C THR A 77 -10.31 15.69 9.60
N ALA A 78 -10.69 14.65 10.34
CA ALA A 78 -12.08 14.20 10.40
C ALA A 78 -13.03 15.30 10.92
N ALA A 79 -12.61 16.03 11.96
CA ALA A 79 -13.40 17.13 12.50
C ALA A 79 -13.54 18.29 11.50
N GLU A 80 -12.47 18.66 10.79
CA GLU A 80 -12.48 19.69 9.75
C GLU A 80 -13.44 19.31 8.61
N GLU A 81 -13.41 18.06 8.15
CA GLU A 81 -14.30 17.54 7.09
C GLU A 81 -15.77 17.48 7.54
N GLU A 82 -16.03 17.08 8.78
CA GLU A 82 -17.39 17.08 9.34
C GLU A 82 -17.97 18.50 9.40
N VAL A 83 -17.18 19.47 9.87
CA VAL A 83 -17.57 20.89 9.89
C VAL A 83 -17.82 21.40 8.47
N ALA A 84 -16.96 21.08 7.52
CA ALA A 84 -17.13 21.45 6.12
C ALA A 84 -18.40 20.82 5.50
N ALA A 85 -18.70 19.58 5.82
CA ALA A 85 -19.92 18.89 5.38
C ALA A 85 -21.18 19.55 5.93
N ILE A 86 -21.19 19.93 7.22
CA ILE A 86 -22.30 20.65 7.87
C ILE A 86 -22.47 22.04 7.26
N ALA A 87 -21.38 22.73 6.94
CA ALA A 87 -21.41 24.04 6.31
C ALA A 87 -21.91 24.02 4.84
N GLY A 88 -22.28 22.83 4.31
CA GLY A 88 -22.77 22.66 2.95
C GLY A 88 -21.67 22.72 1.90
N LEU A 89 -20.41 22.71 2.30
CA LEU A 89 -19.25 22.56 1.43
C LEU A 89 -19.13 21.07 1.07
N ARG A 90 -19.88 20.64 0.05
CA ARG A 90 -20.01 19.23 -0.40
C ARG A 90 -18.75 18.68 -1.09
N ALA A 91 -17.60 19.25 -0.85
CA ALA A 91 -16.34 18.88 -1.46
C ALA A 91 -15.46 18.17 -0.42
N GLY A 92 -15.56 16.84 -0.33
CA GLY A 92 -14.62 16.03 0.43
C GLY A 92 -13.35 15.78 -0.40
N ARG A 93 -12.22 15.63 0.29
CA ARG A 93 -10.94 15.22 -0.33
C ARG A 93 -10.53 13.87 0.24
N VAL A 94 -10.11 12.95 -0.62
CA VAL A 94 -9.61 11.62 -0.22
C VAL A 94 -8.26 11.37 -0.87
N ARG A 95 -7.28 10.98 -0.06
CA ARG A 95 -5.97 10.52 -0.52
C ARG A 95 -5.96 9.00 -0.48
N LEU A 96 -5.96 8.39 -1.66
CA LEU A 96 -5.97 6.95 -1.83
C LEU A 96 -4.57 6.46 -2.20
N VAL A 97 -4.09 5.43 -1.53
CA VAL A 97 -2.89 4.68 -1.91
C VAL A 97 -3.30 3.28 -2.30
N SER A 98 -2.76 2.78 -3.41
CA SER A 98 -3.06 1.44 -3.93
C SER A 98 -1.81 0.80 -4.51
N PHE A 99 -1.77 -0.52 -4.51
CA PHE A 99 -0.74 -1.30 -5.22
C PHE A 99 -1.09 -1.41 -6.72
N PRO A 100 -0.12 -1.68 -7.62
CA PRO A 100 -0.31 -1.58 -9.06
C PRO A 100 -1.51 -2.36 -9.62
N SER A 101 -1.72 -3.63 -9.25
CA SER A 101 -2.88 -4.40 -9.75
C SER A 101 -4.21 -3.88 -9.23
N GLY A 102 -4.27 -3.33 -8.02
CA GLY A 102 -5.46 -2.66 -7.49
C GLY A 102 -5.75 -1.35 -8.23
N SER A 103 -4.69 -0.57 -8.51
CA SER A 103 -4.77 0.69 -9.27
C SER A 103 -5.29 0.49 -10.70
N SER A 104 -4.91 -0.62 -11.35
CA SER A 104 -5.28 -0.88 -12.73
C SER A 104 -6.67 -1.52 -12.91
N THR A 105 -7.22 -2.15 -11.86
CA THR A 105 -8.49 -2.91 -11.95
C THR A 105 -9.59 -2.33 -11.07
N LEU A 106 -9.43 -2.36 -9.75
CA LEU A 106 -10.47 -1.97 -8.79
C LEU A 106 -10.71 -0.46 -8.75
N VAL A 107 -9.62 0.32 -8.69
CA VAL A 107 -9.67 1.77 -8.45
C VAL A 107 -10.39 2.52 -9.56
N PRO A 108 -10.15 2.29 -10.87
CA PRO A 108 -10.80 3.05 -11.93
C PRO A 108 -12.32 2.97 -11.90
N GLY A 109 -12.87 1.76 -11.74
CA GLY A 109 -14.31 1.53 -11.64
C GLY A 109 -14.93 2.17 -10.40
N ALA A 110 -14.27 2.06 -9.25
CA ALA A 110 -14.70 2.66 -8.00
C ALA A 110 -14.70 4.20 -8.08
N LEU A 111 -13.65 4.81 -8.62
CA LEU A 111 -13.56 6.27 -8.74
C LEU A 111 -14.52 6.83 -9.79
N ALA A 112 -14.79 6.12 -10.88
CA ALA A 112 -15.80 6.50 -11.85
C ALA A 112 -17.20 6.53 -11.21
N ALA A 113 -17.56 5.51 -10.43
CA ALA A 113 -18.82 5.44 -9.72
C ALA A 113 -18.91 6.49 -8.61
N LEU A 114 -17.82 6.74 -7.87
CA LEU A 114 -17.74 7.79 -6.87
C LEU A 114 -17.99 9.17 -7.49
N ARG A 115 -17.32 9.48 -8.61
CA ARG A 115 -17.49 10.76 -9.32
C ARG A 115 -18.94 10.97 -9.78
N ALA A 116 -19.60 9.90 -10.26
CA ALA A 116 -21.00 9.97 -10.67
C ALA A 116 -21.95 10.24 -9.50
N ALA A 117 -21.73 9.60 -8.34
CA ALA A 117 -22.57 9.73 -7.16
C ALA A 117 -22.25 10.98 -6.31
N HIS A 118 -20.99 11.38 -6.26
CA HIS A 118 -20.45 12.46 -5.43
C HIS A 118 -19.51 13.38 -6.24
N PRO A 119 -20.04 14.20 -7.18
CA PRO A 119 -19.22 14.97 -8.11
C PRO A 119 -18.33 16.04 -7.45
N GLY A 120 -18.61 16.40 -6.19
CA GLY A 120 -17.78 17.31 -5.41
C GLY A 120 -16.60 16.63 -4.71
N THR A 121 -16.55 15.30 -4.66
CA THR A 121 -15.45 14.59 -3.99
C THR A 121 -14.22 14.52 -4.89
N GLN A 122 -13.09 15.00 -4.38
CA GLN A 122 -11.79 14.94 -5.05
C GLN A 122 -10.98 13.77 -4.49
N VAL A 123 -10.44 12.93 -5.37
CA VAL A 123 -9.56 11.83 -4.97
C VAL A 123 -8.20 11.99 -5.63
N SER A 124 -7.14 11.91 -4.83
CA SER A 124 -5.77 11.74 -5.32
C SER A 124 -5.36 10.27 -5.16
N LEU A 125 -4.65 9.73 -6.14
CA LEU A 125 -4.14 8.36 -6.13
C LEU A 125 -2.63 8.37 -6.19
N VAL A 126 -2.01 7.57 -5.32
CA VAL A 126 -0.57 7.29 -5.31
C VAL A 126 -0.38 5.78 -5.30
N GLU A 127 0.64 5.27 -5.99
CA GLU A 127 0.98 3.85 -5.94
C GLU A 127 2.03 3.57 -4.88
N ALA A 128 1.75 2.58 -4.05
CA ALA A 128 2.70 1.97 -3.13
C ALA A 128 2.25 0.55 -2.75
N GLU A 129 3.21 -0.37 -2.69
CA GLU A 129 3.02 -1.74 -2.22
C GLU A 129 2.99 -1.81 -0.69
N PRO A 130 2.24 -2.77 -0.06
CA PRO A 130 2.44 -3.09 1.35
C PRO A 130 3.88 -3.61 1.61
N PRO A 131 4.54 -3.25 2.72
CA PRO A 131 3.98 -2.55 3.89
C PRO A 131 3.93 -1.01 3.74
N ARG A 132 4.58 -0.43 2.70
CA ARG A 132 4.69 1.03 2.56
C ARG A 132 3.33 1.75 2.51
N SER A 133 2.35 1.18 1.80
CA SER A 133 0.99 1.76 1.76
C SER A 133 0.33 1.82 3.15
N VAL A 134 0.56 0.82 4.00
CA VAL A 134 0.05 0.77 5.38
C VAL A 134 0.78 1.77 6.28
N GLU A 135 2.09 1.91 6.12
CA GLU A 135 2.89 2.93 6.80
C GLU A 135 2.38 4.34 6.46
N MET A 136 2.16 4.63 5.17
CA MET A 136 1.62 5.91 4.71
C MET A 136 0.26 6.21 5.35
N LEU A 137 -0.60 5.21 5.54
CA LEU A 137 -1.86 5.38 6.23
C LEU A 137 -1.65 5.70 7.71
N ARG A 138 -0.80 4.95 8.40
CA ARG A 138 -0.45 5.17 9.81
C ARG A 138 0.21 6.52 10.03
N ASP A 139 1.01 6.97 9.08
CA ASP A 139 1.65 8.29 9.08
C ASP A 139 0.68 9.42 8.72
N GLY A 140 -0.57 9.12 8.31
CA GLY A 140 -1.55 10.11 7.90
C GLY A 140 -1.22 10.78 6.56
N ASP A 141 -0.40 10.15 5.73
CA ASP A 141 -0.08 10.62 4.38
C ASP A 141 -1.16 10.25 3.37
N CYS A 142 -2.02 9.28 3.72
CA CYS A 142 -3.23 8.94 2.98
C CYS A 142 -4.42 8.70 3.92
N ASP A 143 -5.61 8.63 3.36
CA ASP A 143 -6.86 8.42 4.10
C ASP A 143 -7.38 6.99 3.92
N ILE A 144 -7.06 6.37 2.79
CA ILE A 144 -7.37 4.97 2.47
C ILE A 144 -6.12 4.34 1.86
N ALA A 145 -5.75 3.14 2.33
CA ALA A 145 -4.74 2.30 1.72
C ALA A 145 -5.36 0.98 1.25
N LEU A 146 -5.22 0.65 -0.03
CA LEU A 146 -5.42 -0.72 -0.49
C LEU A 146 -4.18 -1.53 -0.11
N ALA A 147 -4.42 -2.69 0.48
CA ALA A 147 -3.39 -3.63 0.88
C ALA A 147 -3.79 -5.06 0.56
N PHE A 148 -2.84 -5.97 0.63
CA PHE A 148 -3.10 -7.40 0.52
C PHE A 148 -2.23 -8.19 1.49
N ARG A 149 -2.70 -9.37 1.86
CA ARG A 149 -1.95 -10.34 2.66
C ARG A 149 -2.13 -11.75 2.12
N TYR A 150 -1.12 -12.58 2.37
CA TYR A 150 -1.15 -14.02 2.13
C TYR A 150 -1.43 -14.72 3.45
N GLY A 151 -2.36 -15.67 3.44
CA GLY A 151 -2.74 -16.39 4.66
C GLY A 151 -3.46 -15.52 5.71
N THR A 152 -3.72 -16.12 6.87
CA THR A 152 -4.39 -15.47 8.00
C THR A 152 -3.36 -15.05 9.05
N THR A 153 -2.61 -13.98 8.80
CA THR A 153 -1.79 -13.36 9.84
C THR A 153 -2.67 -12.43 10.69
N GLY A 154 -3.07 -12.88 11.87
CA GLY A 154 -3.76 -12.04 12.85
C GLY A 154 -2.84 -10.94 13.38
N GLY A 155 -3.39 -9.77 13.70
CA GLY A 155 -2.69 -8.69 14.41
C GLY A 155 -1.98 -7.65 13.54
N GLU A 156 -1.79 -7.86 12.24
CA GLU A 156 -1.04 -6.92 11.39
C GLU A 156 -1.72 -5.54 11.29
N TRP A 157 -3.06 -5.47 11.39
CA TRP A 157 -3.87 -4.27 11.19
C TRP A 157 -4.91 -4.02 12.28
N ASP A 158 -4.65 -4.47 13.52
CA ASP A 158 -5.60 -4.35 14.64
C ASP A 158 -5.88 -2.88 15.03
N ASP A 159 -4.99 -1.98 14.68
CA ASP A 159 -5.10 -0.53 14.87
C ASP A 159 -5.91 0.18 13.77
N LEU A 160 -6.33 -0.54 12.72
CA LEU A 160 -6.99 0.00 11.54
C LEU A 160 -8.41 -0.56 11.37
N VAL A 161 -9.24 0.18 10.68
CA VAL A 161 -10.50 -0.35 10.14
C VAL A 161 -10.18 -1.12 8.86
N VAL A 162 -10.43 -2.43 8.89
CA VAL A 162 -10.19 -3.35 7.78
C VAL A 162 -11.51 -3.62 7.06
N ARG A 163 -11.57 -3.34 5.78
CA ARG A 163 -12.71 -3.67 4.92
C ARG A 163 -12.26 -4.68 3.86
N PRO A 164 -12.64 -5.95 3.97
CA PRO A 164 -12.38 -6.97 2.95
C PRO A 164 -13.00 -6.55 1.62
N LEU A 165 -12.28 -6.76 0.52
CA LEU A 165 -12.74 -6.46 -0.83
C LEU A 165 -12.95 -7.75 -1.62
N LEU A 166 -11.88 -8.49 -1.87
CA LEU A 166 -11.94 -9.76 -2.61
C LEU A 166 -10.74 -10.65 -2.28
N THR A 167 -10.84 -11.91 -2.66
CA THR A 167 -9.72 -12.84 -2.73
C THR A 167 -9.21 -12.89 -4.16
N ASP A 168 -7.91 -12.70 -4.34
CA ASP A 168 -7.23 -12.71 -5.63
C ASP A 168 -6.27 -13.90 -5.70
N ARG A 169 -6.39 -14.71 -6.75
CA ARG A 169 -5.59 -15.91 -6.95
C ARG A 169 -4.33 -15.59 -7.75
N LEU A 170 -3.23 -16.25 -7.42
CA LEU A 170 -2.03 -16.22 -8.25
C LEU A 170 -2.16 -17.18 -9.43
N ILE A 171 -1.79 -16.70 -10.62
CA ILE A 171 -1.85 -17.41 -11.89
C ILE A 171 -0.46 -17.58 -12.43
N GLY A 172 -0.13 -18.78 -12.89
CA GLY A 172 1.11 -19.06 -13.59
C GLY A 172 1.13 -18.44 -14.99
N LEU A 173 2.29 -18.00 -15.39
CA LEU A 173 2.55 -17.48 -16.74
C LEU A 173 3.74 -18.21 -17.33
N VAL A 174 3.55 -18.83 -18.48
CA VAL A 174 4.55 -19.59 -19.21
C VAL A 174 4.62 -19.13 -20.68
N PRO A 175 5.76 -19.26 -21.37
CA PRO A 175 5.85 -18.96 -22.82
C PRO A 175 4.81 -19.77 -23.64
N ASP A 176 4.33 -19.22 -24.76
CA ASP A 176 3.37 -19.92 -25.65
C ASP A 176 3.85 -21.31 -26.11
N GLY A 177 5.15 -21.50 -26.30
CA GLY A 177 5.75 -22.77 -26.68
C GLY A 177 6.19 -23.67 -25.54
N HIS A 178 5.83 -23.31 -24.29
CA HIS A 178 6.20 -24.11 -23.13
C HIS A 178 5.45 -25.46 -23.09
N ARG A 179 6.11 -26.53 -22.61
CA ARG A 179 5.53 -27.88 -22.53
C ARG A 179 4.22 -27.97 -21.72
N LEU A 180 3.99 -27.01 -20.82
CA LEU A 180 2.80 -26.92 -19.96
C LEU A 180 1.84 -25.81 -20.40
N ALA A 181 2.02 -25.19 -21.56
CA ALA A 181 1.21 -24.05 -22.01
C ALA A 181 -0.28 -24.38 -22.20
N ASP A 182 -0.59 -25.62 -22.54
CA ASP A 182 -1.97 -26.10 -22.77
C ASP A 182 -2.50 -26.94 -21.59
N ALA A 183 -1.82 -26.95 -20.45
CA ALA A 183 -2.27 -27.62 -19.24
C ALA A 183 -3.31 -26.77 -18.49
N ASP A 184 -4.40 -27.40 -18.04
CA ASP A 184 -5.43 -26.72 -17.23
C ASP A 184 -4.90 -26.33 -15.84
N ALA A 185 -4.05 -27.18 -15.26
CA ALA A 185 -3.38 -26.94 -13.99
C ALA A 185 -1.96 -27.47 -14.02
N VAL A 186 -1.06 -26.79 -13.34
CA VAL A 186 0.37 -27.07 -13.24
C VAL A 186 0.79 -27.09 -11.78
N GLY A 187 1.35 -28.23 -11.35
CA GLY A 187 2.02 -28.28 -10.06
C GLY A 187 3.25 -27.39 -10.06
N ILE A 188 3.41 -26.50 -9.06
CA ILE A 188 4.54 -25.58 -9.04
C ILE A 188 5.89 -26.31 -9.09
N GLY A 189 5.99 -27.54 -8.55
CA GLY A 189 7.15 -28.41 -8.64
C GLY A 189 7.53 -28.83 -10.07
N GLU A 190 6.58 -28.82 -11.01
CA GLU A 190 6.85 -29.10 -12.43
C GLU A 190 7.64 -27.98 -13.12
N LEU A 191 7.69 -26.79 -12.48
CA LEU A 191 8.44 -25.61 -12.92
C LEU A 191 9.78 -25.45 -12.18
N ALA A 192 10.23 -26.47 -11.44
CA ALA A 192 11.42 -26.37 -10.59
C ALA A 192 12.71 -26.05 -11.37
N ASP A 193 12.84 -26.57 -12.58
CA ASP A 193 14.03 -26.38 -13.43
C ASP A 193 13.97 -25.09 -14.27
N GLU A 194 12.88 -24.35 -14.21
CA GLU A 194 12.70 -23.13 -15.00
C GLU A 194 13.42 -21.92 -14.38
N SER A 195 13.75 -20.94 -15.22
CA SER A 195 14.13 -19.60 -14.76
C SER A 195 12.89 -18.84 -14.32
N TRP A 196 12.96 -18.14 -13.19
CA TRP A 196 11.85 -17.42 -12.65
C TRP A 196 11.99 -15.90 -12.79
N ILE A 197 10.85 -15.25 -13.05
CA ILE A 197 10.72 -13.81 -13.09
C ILE A 197 9.84 -13.43 -11.90
N ALA A 198 10.42 -12.72 -10.90
CA ALA A 198 9.72 -12.33 -9.69
C ALA A 198 9.13 -10.93 -9.79
N GLY A 199 8.04 -10.70 -9.08
CA GLY A 199 7.44 -9.38 -8.87
C GLY A 199 8.04 -8.63 -7.67
N CYS A 200 7.20 -7.83 -6.99
CA CYS A 200 7.56 -7.04 -5.82
C CYS A 200 8.18 -7.89 -4.69
N PRO A 201 8.90 -7.28 -3.73
CA PRO A 201 9.56 -8.02 -2.65
C PRO A 201 8.61 -8.93 -1.85
N ARG A 202 7.35 -8.51 -1.62
CA ARG A 202 6.34 -9.32 -0.93
C ARG A 202 5.89 -10.51 -1.78
N CYS A 203 5.62 -10.29 -3.06
CA CYS A 203 5.27 -11.35 -4.02
C CYS A 203 6.42 -12.35 -4.20
N ARG A 204 7.65 -11.83 -4.30
CA ARG A 204 8.86 -12.67 -4.38
C ARG A 204 9.01 -13.58 -3.15
N ARG A 205 8.80 -13.04 -1.94
CA ARG A 205 8.86 -13.84 -0.71
C ARG A 205 7.83 -14.96 -0.76
N GLN A 206 6.58 -14.66 -1.11
CA GLN A 206 5.52 -15.66 -1.23
C GLN A 206 5.84 -16.72 -2.28
N LEU A 207 6.41 -16.33 -3.44
CA LEU A 207 6.87 -17.27 -4.46
C LEU A 207 7.92 -18.24 -3.90
N VAL A 208 8.94 -17.72 -3.20
CA VAL A 208 10.00 -18.55 -2.59
C VAL A 208 9.40 -19.51 -1.58
N GLU A 209 8.54 -19.05 -0.68
CA GLU A 209 7.88 -19.87 0.35
C GLU A 209 7.08 -21.04 -0.28
N VAL A 210 6.33 -20.78 -1.35
CA VAL A 210 5.54 -21.81 -2.04
C VAL A 210 6.43 -22.81 -2.77
N CYS A 211 7.49 -22.35 -3.41
CA CYS A 211 8.47 -23.22 -4.08
C CYS A 211 9.22 -24.11 -3.08
N GLU A 212 9.66 -23.54 -1.94
CA GLU A 212 10.35 -24.30 -0.87
C GLU A 212 9.42 -25.32 -0.22
N ALA A 213 8.15 -24.99 -0.01
CA ALA A 213 7.13 -25.93 0.46
C ALA A 213 6.88 -27.06 -0.56
N SER A 214 7.19 -26.84 -1.83
CA SER A 214 7.11 -27.84 -2.92
C SER A 214 8.44 -28.55 -3.18
N GLY A 215 9.46 -28.34 -2.34
CA GLY A 215 10.71 -29.08 -2.34
C GLY A 215 11.84 -28.50 -3.20
N PHE A 216 11.73 -27.26 -3.68
CA PHE A 216 12.81 -26.63 -4.46
C PHE A 216 12.95 -25.12 -4.17
N THR A 217 14.12 -24.56 -4.44
CA THR A 217 14.36 -23.11 -4.38
C THR A 217 14.33 -22.54 -5.78
N PRO A 218 13.48 -21.54 -6.09
CA PRO A 218 13.36 -21.01 -7.44
C PRO A 218 14.62 -20.22 -7.85
N ARG A 219 15.13 -20.47 -9.09
CA ARG A 219 16.20 -19.67 -9.67
C ARG A 219 15.61 -18.39 -10.26
N ILE A 220 15.70 -17.29 -9.52
CA ILE A 220 15.16 -15.99 -9.92
C ILE A 220 16.23 -15.22 -10.71
N ASP A 221 16.08 -15.15 -12.03
CA ASP A 221 17.00 -14.47 -12.93
C ASP A 221 16.60 -12.99 -13.16
N PHE A 222 15.32 -12.67 -13.04
CA PHE A 222 14.79 -11.31 -13.22
C PHE A 222 13.84 -10.95 -12.09
N ALA A 223 13.78 -9.65 -11.74
CA ALA A 223 12.83 -9.10 -10.78
C ALA A 223 12.38 -7.70 -11.22
N THR A 224 11.06 -7.49 -11.31
CA THR A 224 10.46 -6.20 -11.65
C THR A 224 9.02 -6.13 -11.16
N ASP A 225 8.58 -4.94 -10.73
CA ASP A 225 7.20 -4.69 -10.30
C ASP A 225 6.28 -4.31 -11.47
N ASP A 226 6.86 -4.14 -12.66
CA ASP A 226 6.14 -3.79 -13.89
C ASP A 226 5.57 -5.06 -14.54
N TYR A 227 4.27 -5.29 -14.40
CA TYR A 227 3.57 -6.44 -14.99
C TYR A 227 3.74 -6.55 -16.52
N PRO A 228 3.62 -5.48 -17.33
CA PRO A 228 3.99 -5.52 -18.74
C PRO A 228 5.39 -6.06 -18.99
N ALA A 229 6.38 -5.67 -18.21
CA ALA A 229 7.75 -6.17 -18.35
C ALA A 229 7.86 -7.66 -17.99
N VAL A 230 7.21 -8.12 -16.90
CA VAL A 230 7.15 -9.55 -16.57
C VAL A 230 6.55 -10.35 -17.72
N ILE A 231 5.39 -9.92 -18.26
CA ILE A 231 4.71 -10.59 -19.37
C ILE A 231 5.61 -10.62 -20.62
N GLY A 232 6.28 -9.50 -20.91
CA GLY A 232 7.22 -9.41 -22.04
C GLY A 232 8.41 -10.38 -21.92
N LEU A 233 8.99 -10.48 -20.72
CA LEU A 233 10.11 -11.40 -20.45
C LEU A 233 9.65 -12.86 -20.59
N VAL A 234 8.48 -13.23 -20.05
CA VAL A 234 7.90 -14.57 -20.22
C VAL A 234 7.61 -14.84 -21.70
N GLY A 235 6.96 -13.91 -22.40
CA GLY A 235 6.64 -14.05 -23.82
C GLY A 235 7.87 -14.16 -24.73
N ALA A 236 9.03 -13.64 -24.29
CA ALA A 236 10.31 -13.81 -24.96
C ALA A 236 11.01 -15.16 -24.62
N GLY A 237 10.42 -16.00 -23.81
CA GLY A 237 10.98 -17.30 -23.41
C GLY A 237 12.12 -17.21 -22.39
N LEU A 238 12.22 -16.11 -21.63
CA LEU A 238 13.30 -15.88 -20.66
C LEU A 238 13.01 -16.49 -19.29
N GLY A 239 11.84 -17.09 -19.09
CA GLY A 239 11.47 -17.76 -17.85
C GLY A 239 9.96 -17.85 -17.68
N VAL A 240 9.56 -18.26 -16.48
CA VAL A 240 8.18 -18.37 -16.04
C VAL A 240 7.91 -17.40 -14.90
N ALA A 241 6.64 -17.07 -14.67
CA ALA A 241 6.24 -16.18 -13.57
C ALA A 241 4.94 -16.65 -12.90
N VAL A 242 4.70 -16.16 -11.71
CA VAL A 242 3.39 -16.23 -11.05
C VAL A 242 2.94 -14.82 -10.73
N LEU A 243 1.79 -14.42 -11.27
CA LEU A 243 1.23 -13.09 -11.12
C LEU A 243 -0.19 -13.15 -10.54
N PRO A 244 -0.64 -12.09 -9.85
CA PRO A 244 -2.03 -11.96 -9.43
C PRO A 244 -2.98 -11.98 -10.62
N ALA A 245 -4.14 -12.63 -10.51
CA ALA A 245 -5.16 -12.61 -11.56
C ALA A 245 -5.58 -11.20 -11.93
N LEU A 246 -5.72 -10.31 -10.95
CA LEU A 246 -5.99 -8.88 -11.20
C LEU A 246 -4.94 -8.21 -12.11
N ALA A 247 -3.66 -8.60 -11.99
CA ALA A 247 -2.62 -8.08 -12.87
C ALA A 247 -2.81 -8.56 -14.32
N ILE A 248 -3.18 -9.83 -14.49
CA ILE A 248 -3.44 -10.45 -15.79
C ILE A 248 -4.67 -9.83 -16.48
N GLU A 249 -5.72 -9.51 -15.71
CA GLU A 249 -6.92 -8.84 -16.23
C GLU A 249 -6.62 -7.49 -16.85
N SER A 250 -5.67 -6.76 -16.29
CA SER A 250 -5.29 -5.42 -16.77
C SER A 250 -4.39 -5.42 -18.00
N VAL A 251 -3.68 -6.53 -18.26
CA VAL A 251 -2.70 -6.64 -19.35
C VAL A 251 -2.91 -7.95 -20.10
N ARG A 252 -3.21 -7.87 -21.39
CA ARG A 252 -3.32 -9.09 -22.22
C ARG A 252 -1.96 -9.69 -22.48
N PRO A 253 -1.68 -10.92 -22.02
CA PRO A 253 -0.42 -11.60 -22.30
C PRO A 253 -0.21 -11.76 -23.82
N LYS A 254 0.97 -11.40 -24.31
CA LYS A 254 1.38 -11.67 -25.69
C LYS A 254 2.60 -12.57 -25.66
N GLY A 255 2.56 -13.69 -26.40
CA GLY A 255 3.63 -14.67 -26.42
C GLY A 255 3.71 -15.52 -25.14
N ALA A 256 2.72 -15.41 -24.25
CA ALA A 256 2.64 -16.14 -22.99
C ALA A 256 1.22 -16.68 -22.75
N ARG A 257 1.15 -17.83 -22.08
CA ARG A 257 -0.09 -18.49 -21.65
C ARG A 257 -0.23 -18.44 -20.14
N THR A 258 -1.48 -18.30 -19.70
CA THR A 258 -1.86 -18.43 -18.30
C THR A 258 -2.17 -19.87 -17.96
N VAL A 259 -1.66 -20.36 -16.85
CA VAL A 259 -1.94 -21.70 -16.32
C VAL A 259 -2.34 -21.60 -14.86
N THR A 260 -3.27 -22.44 -14.43
CA THR A 260 -3.60 -22.55 -13.01
C THR A 260 -2.44 -23.20 -12.27
N VAL A 261 -2.01 -22.62 -11.15
CA VAL A 261 -0.89 -23.16 -10.34
C VAL A 261 -1.43 -23.89 -9.12
N GLU A 262 -0.86 -25.05 -8.84
CA GLU A 262 -1.16 -25.84 -7.65
C GLU A 262 0.13 -26.08 -6.79
N PRO A 263 0.05 -25.95 -5.45
CA PRO A 263 -1.16 -25.60 -4.69
C PRO A 263 -1.65 -24.17 -5.00
N ALA A 264 -2.97 -23.96 -4.89
CA ALA A 264 -3.54 -22.63 -5.12
C ALA A 264 -2.99 -21.64 -4.10
N VAL A 265 -2.49 -20.51 -4.58
CA VAL A 265 -2.00 -19.40 -3.76
C VAL A 265 -2.96 -18.24 -3.91
N GLU A 266 -3.50 -17.79 -2.79
CA GLU A 266 -4.46 -16.70 -2.75
C GLU A 266 -3.98 -15.58 -1.85
N ARG A 267 -4.36 -14.35 -2.19
CA ARG A 267 -4.17 -13.19 -1.33
C ARG A 267 -5.52 -12.51 -1.05
N GLU A 268 -5.72 -12.12 0.18
CA GLU A 268 -6.86 -11.30 0.57
C GLU A 268 -6.55 -9.84 0.27
N ILE A 269 -7.41 -9.17 -0.50
CA ILE A 269 -7.32 -7.74 -0.78
C ILE A 269 -8.29 -7.01 0.13
N VAL A 270 -7.79 -5.95 0.78
CA VAL A 270 -8.53 -5.14 1.73
C VAL A 270 -8.35 -3.66 1.46
N ALA A 271 -9.33 -2.86 1.87
CA ALA A 271 -9.18 -1.42 2.05
C ALA A 271 -9.01 -1.13 3.55
N LEU A 272 -8.01 -0.34 3.87
CA LEU A 272 -7.63 0.04 5.23
C LEU A 272 -7.85 1.55 5.41
N THR A 273 -8.32 1.95 6.60
CA THR A 273 -8.42 3.35 7.01
C THR A 273 -8.27 3.47 8.52
N LEU A 274 -7.96 4.68 9.00
CA LEU A 274 -7.95 4.97 10.44
C LEU A 274 -9.39 5.05 10.99
N PRO A 275 -9.63 4.65 12.25
CA PRO A 275 -10.97 4.65 12.84
C PRO A 275 -11.72 5.98 12.74
N ASP A 276 -11.02 7.11 12.95
CA ASP A 276 -11.62 8.43 12.86
C ASP A 276 -11.95 8.80 11.40
N LEU A 277 -11.08 8.47 10.47
CA LEU A 277 -11.29 8.73 9.03
C LEU A 277 -12.43 7.89 8.44
N ALA A 278 -12.71 6.71 8.99
CA ALA A 278 -13.83 5.87 8.55
C ALA A 278 -15.19 6.56 8.68
N ARG A 279 -15.30 7.58 9.55
CA ARG A 279 -16.52 8.38 9.78
C ARG A 279 -16.64 9.57 8.83
N VAL A 280 -15.56 9.94 8.14
CA VAL A 280 -15.57 11.04 7.16
C VAL A 280 -16.42 10.65 5.96
N PRO A 281 -17.46 11.42 5.60
CA PRO A 281 -18.42 11.04 4.55
C PRO A 281 -17.75 10.70 3.21
N ALA A 282 -16.73 11.47 2.79
CA ALA A 282 -16.01 11.23 1.54
C ALA A 282 -15.20 9.93 1.58
N VAL A 283 -14.56 9.61 2.72
CA VAL A 283 -13.81 8.36 2.94
C VAL A 283 -14.78 7.18 2.95
N ALA A 284 -15.87 7.25 3.70
CA ALA A 284 -16.90 6.21 3.77
C ALA A 284 -17.49 5.91 2.37
N ALA A 285 -17.86 6.96 1.62
CA ALA A 285 -18.37 6.82 0.26
C ALA A 285 -17.35 6.17 -0.68
N THR A 286 -16.04 6.52 -0.55
CA THR A 286 -14.98 5.93 -1.36
C THR A 286 -14.80 4.44 -1.03
N LEU A 287 -14.78 4.07 0.26
CA LEU A 287 -14.72 2.68 0.71
C LEU A 287 -15.91 1.86 0.19
N ASP A 288 -17.12 2.43 0.17
CA ASP A 288 -18.32 1.79 -0.38
C ASP A 288 -18.21 1.52 -1.88
N GLN A 289 -17.65 2.46 -2.65
CA GLN A 289 -17.45 2.24 -4.09
C GLN A 289 -16.37 1.22 -4.38
N LEU A 290 -15.27 1.20 -3.60
CA LEU A 290 -14.22 0.17 -3.71
C LEU A 290 -14.80 -1.22 -3.42
N ALA A 291 -15.62 -1.39 -2.37
CA ALA A 291 -16.27 -2.66 -2.07
C ALA A 291 -17.23 -3.12 -3.17
N ARG A 292 -18.00 -2.19 -3.77
CA ARG A 292 -18.90 -2.51 -4.90
C ARG A 292 -18.14 -2.86 -6.18
N ALA A 293 -17.00 -2.24 -6.43
CA ALA A 293 -16.15 -2.56 -7.58
C ALA A 293 -15.55 -3.96 -7.47
N ALA A 294 -15.25 -4.41 -6.25
CA ALA A 294 -14.69 -5.72 -5.97
C ALA A 294 -15.70 -6.89 -6.13
N THR A 295 -16.99 -6.60 -6.21
CA THR A 295 -18.06 -7.63 -6.40
C THR A 295 -18.53 -7.77 -7.85
N ARG A 296 -17.94 -7.02 -8.77
CA ARG A 296 -18.26 -7.06 -10.22
C ARG A 296 -17.25 -7.88 -10.97
#